data_8b39c8e1e482584c474629e0a5fdf0f2
#
_entry.id   8b39c8e1e482584c474629e0a5fdf0f2
#
_cell.length_a   1.000
_cell.length_b   1.000
_cell.length_c   1.000
_cell.angle_alpha   90.00
_cell.angle_beta   90.00
_cell.angle_gamma   90.00
#
_symmetry.space_group_name_H-M   'P 1'
#
loop_
_entity.id
_entity.type
_entity.pdbx_description
1 polymer ?
#
loop_
_entity_poly.entity_id
_entity_poly.type
_entity_poly.pdbx_seq_one_letter_code
_entity_poly.pdbx_strand_id
1 'polypeptide(L)'
;QIGFRNPEFMKNPLEANLKAIHSEFTKAREIAPEGVLGFNIMAATKEYGRYVMEAVRAGADVIISGAGLPVDMPKFVAEAEAKLRFGDVLEPGIYEKRRTMLAPIVSSIKSAMVICRMWDRKYKTAPDFVVIEGPCAGGHLGFSREQLTEYGADTDSVSVTYKQSVYEEEIRGIIKTVKEFADKYKKKIPVI
;
A
#
# COMPACT_ATOMS: atom_id res chain seq x y z
N GLN A 1 -1.51 -15.57 4.62
CA GLN A 1 -0.95 -16.57 5.58
C GLN A 1 -1.74 -16.66 6.88
N ILE A 2 -2.45 -15.60 7.29
CA ILE A 2 -3.30 -15.64 8.50
C ILE A 2 -4.42 -16.67 8.34
N GLY A 3 -4.98 -16.78 7.15
CA GLY A 3 -5.98 -17.79 6.81
C GLY A 3 -5.51 -19.23 6.96
N PHE A 4 -4.18 -19.48 6.97
CA PHE A 4 -3.62 -20.83 7.17
C PHE A 4 -4.05 -21.47 8.51
N ARG A 5 -4.35 -20.67 9.51
CA ARG A 5 -4.86 -21.15 10.80
C ARG A 5 -6.34 -21.58 10.77
N ASN A 6 -7.04 -21.26 9.67
CA ASN A 6 -8.43 -21.66 9.49
C ASN A 6 -8.49 -23.12 9.02
N PRO A 7 -9.27 -24.01 9.67
CA PRO A 7 -9.44 -25.40 9.26
C PRO A 7 -9.94 -25.58 7.82
N GLU A 8 -10.64 -24.58 7.27
CA GLU A 8 -11.13 -24.58 5.90
C GLU A 8 -10.07 -24.15 4.87
N PHE A 9 -8.88 -23.69 5.31
CA PHE A 9 -7.83 -23.20 4.43
C PHE A 9 -7.47 -24.18 3.31
N MET A 10 -7.36 -25.46 3.65
CA MET A 10 -7.02 -26.50 2.66
C MET A 10 -8.13 -26.71 1.62
N LYS A 11 -9.38 -26.36 1.95
CA LYS A 11 -10.51 -26.49 1.02
C LYS A 11 -10.63 -25.28 0.10
N ASN A 12 -10.48 -24.07 0.64
CA ASN A 12 -10.55 -22.82 -0.11
C ASN A 12 -9.61 -21.78 0.53
N PRO A 13 -8.33 -21.77 0.15
CA PRO A 13 -7.33 -20.85 0.74
C PRO A 13 -7.71 -19.38 0.62
N LEU A 14 -8.30 -19.00 -0.50
CA LEU A 14 -8.66 -17.61 -0.74
C LEU A 14 -9.77 -17.15 0.21
N GLU A 15 -10.83 -17.91 0.31
CA GLU A 15 -11.94 -17.57 1.19
C GLU A 15 -11.53 -17.55 2.66
N ALA A 16 -10.67 -18.48 3.05
CA ALA A 16 -10.10 -18.50 4.39
C ALA A 16 -9.24 -17.25 4.68
N ASN A 17 -8.45 -16.80 3.70
CA ASN A 17 -7.68 -15.56 3.82
C ASN A 17 -8.58 -14.31 3.92
N LEU A 18 -9.64 -14.24 3.12
CA LEU A 18 -10.59 -13.12 3.17
C LEU A 18 -11.29 -13.05 4.54
N LYS A 19 -11.78 -14.17 5.05
CA LYS A 19 -12.34 -14.23 6.42
C LYS A 19 -11.34 -13.82 7.50
N ALA A 20 -10.05 -14.21 7.32
CA ALA A 20 -9.00 -13.86 8.27
C ALA A 20 -8.71 -12.35 8.29
N ILE A 21 -8.86 -11.63 7.18
CA ILE A 21 -8.71 -10.16 7.13
C ILE A 21 -9.69 -9.51 8.12
N HIS A 22 -10.95 -9.88 8.09
CA HIS A 22 -11.95 -9.36 9.04
C HIS A 22 -11.61 -9.71 10.48
N SER A 23 -11.34 -10.98 10.75
CA SER A 23 -11.04 -11.45 12.10
C SER A 23 -9.85 -10.73 12.73
N GLU A 24 -8.77 -10.57 11.97
CA GLU A 24 -7.56 -9.92 12.49
C GLU A 24 -7.74 -8.39 12.60
N PHE A 25 -8.50 -7.78 11.70
CA PHE A 25 -8.81 -6.36 11.79
C PHE A 25 -9.68 -6.05 13.01
N THR A 26 -10.69 -6.87 13.28
CA THR A 26 -11.54 -6.73 14.48
C THR A 26 -10.71 -6.78 15.76
N LYS A 27 -9.82 -7.76 15.89
CA LYS A 27 -8.92 -7.86 17.05
C LYS A 27 -8.01 -6.63 17.19
N ALA A 28 -7.46 -6.14 16.06
CA ALA A 28 -6.63 -4.94 16.07
C ALA A 28 -7.44 -3.70 16.49
N ARG A 29 -8.66 -3.58 16.05
CA ARG A 29 -9.56 -2.47 16.40
C ARG A 29 -9.99 -2.52 17.87
N GLU A 30 -10.18 -3.70 18.45
CA GLU A 30 -10.42 -3.87 19.88
C GLU A 30 -9.24 -3.38 20.73
N ILE A 31 -7.99 -3.61 20.25
CA ILE A 31 -6.77 -3.16 20.94
C ILE A 31 -6.56 -1.65 20.77
N ALA A 32 -6.86 -1.11 19.59
CA ALA A 32 -6.66 0.29 19.24
C ALA A 32 -7.94 0.91 18.65
N PRO A 33 -8.97 1.20 19.47
CA PRO A 33 -10.27 1.67 19.00
C PRO A 33 -10.18 2.97 18.18
N GLU A 34 -9.33 3.91 18.60
CA GLU A 34 -9.15 5.21 17.95
C GLU A 34 -7.89 5.26 17.06
N GLY A 35 -7.16 4.15 16.95
CA GLY A 35 -5.93 4.07 16.16
C GLY A 35 -6.19 4.09 14.65
N VAL A 36 -5.23 4.60 13.88
CA VAL A 36 -5.22 4.45 12.42
C VAL A 36 -4.72 3.05 12.10
N LEU A 37 -5.60 2.20 11.60
CA LEU A 37 -5.31 0.80 11.27
C LEU A 37 -5.39 0.55 9.78
N GLY A 38 -4.45 -0.22 9.25
CA GLY A 38 -4.42 -0.52 7.84
C GLY A 38 -3.76 -1.85 7.51
N PHE A 39 -3.78 -2.17 6.22
CA PHE A 39 -3.12 -3.35 5.69
C PHE A 39 -2.01 -2.96 4.72
N ASN A 40 -0.88 -3.67 4.83
CA ASN A 40 0.12 -3.69 3.78
C ASN A 40 -0.15 -4.89 2.86
N ILE A 41 -0.48 -4.63 1.60
CA ILE A 41 -0.88 -5.65 0.62
C ILE A 41 0.06 -5.61 -0.59
N MET A 42 0.71 -6.73 -0.89
CA MET A 42 1.61 -6.85 -2.04
C MET A 42 0.84 -6.75 -3.35
N ALA A 43 1.21 -5.78 -4.20
CA ALA A 43 0.56 -5.55 -5.51
C ALA A 43 0.71 -6.74 -6.48
N ALA A 44 1.80 -7.51 -6.37
CA ALA A 44 2.05 -8.71 -7.18
C ALA A 44 1.19 -9.93 -6.79
N THR A 45 0.38 -9.83 -5.74
CA THR A 45 -0.46 -10.96 -5.30
C THR A 45 -1.56 -11.24 -6.34
N LYS A 46 -1.74 -12.51 -6.73
CA LYS A 46 -2.73 -12.92 -7.75
C LYS A 46 -4.14 -12.36 -7.52
N GLU A 47 -4.59 -12.36 -6.25
CA GLU A 47 -5.93 -11.91 -5.85
C GLU A 47 -5.91 -10.49 -5.23
N TYR A 48 -4.95 -9.66 -5.65
CA TYR A 48 -4.70 -8.33 -5.08
C TYR A 48 -5.96 -7.49 -4.88
N GLY A 49 -6.77 -7.37 -5.93
CA GLY A 49 -8.00 -6.58 -5.87
C GLY A 49 -9.00 -7.10 -4.83
N ARG A 50 -9.11 -8.42 -4.67
CA ARG A 50 -10.00 -9.02 -3.66
C ARG A 50 -9.51 -8.74 -2.25
N TYR A 51 -8.20 -8.83 -2.01
CA TYR A 51 -7.62 -8.50 -0.70
C TYR A 51 -7.80 -7.01 -0.36
N VAL A 52 -7.58 -6.10 -1.32
CA VAL A 52 -7.81 -4.67 -1.12
C VAL A 52 -9.28 -4.41 -0.79
N MET A 53 -10.21 -4.95 -1.59
CA MET A 53 -11.64 -4.74 -1.36
C MET A 53 -12.08 -5.28 0.01
N GLU A 54 -11.56 -6.44 0.42
CA GLU A 54 -11.91 -7.05 1.70
C GLU A 54 -11.34 -6.28 2.88
N ALA A 55 -10.12 -5.74 2.77
CA ALA A 55 -9.53 -4.86 3.78
C ALA A 55 -10.36 -3.58 3.97
N VAL A 56 -10.83 -2.97 2.87
CA VAL A 56 -11.74 -1.82 2.92
C VAL A 56 -13.06 -2.20 3.61
N ARG A 57 -13.64 -3.36 3.26
CA ARG A 57 -14.87 -3.88 3.87
C ARG A 57 -14.72 -4.17 5.36
N ALA A 58 -13.52 -4.60 5.78
CA ALA A 58 -13.21 -4.79 7.20
C ALA A 58 -13.07 -3.47 7.97
N GLY A 59 -13.03 -2.32 7.29
CA GLY A 59 -12.94 -1.00 7.91
C GLY A 59 -11.53 -0.42 7.99
N ALA A 60 -10.62 -0.85 7.12
CA ALA A 60 -9.26 -0.33 7.09
C ALA A 60 -9.22 1.19 6.85
N ASP A 61 -8.50 1.92 7.69
CA ASP A 61 -8.29 3.36 7.53
C ASP A 61 -7.30 3.66 6.39
N VAL A 62 -6.40 2.72 6.09
CA VAL A 62 -5.39 2.88 5.04
C VAL A 62 -5.00 1.54 4.39
N ILE A 63 -4.77 1.58 3.09
CA ILE A 63 -4.08 0.51 2.36
C ILE A 63 -2.71 1.00 1.94
N ILE A 64 -1.67 0.32 2.42
CA ILE A 64 -0.29 0.50 1.98
C ILE A 64 0.02 -0.61 0.98
N SER A 65 0.63 -0.30 -0.16
CA SER A 65 0.86 -1.31 -1.18
C SER A 65 2.18 -1.09 -1.93
N GLY A 66 2.96 -2.16 -1.99
CA GLY A 66 4.24 -2.27 -2.69
C GLY A 66 4.44 -3.65 -3.28
N ALA A 67 5.70 -4.09 -3.45
CA ALA A 67 6.04 -5.32 -4.15
C ALA A 67 5.35 -5.43 -5.52
N GLY A 68 5.57 -4.43 -6.37
CA GLY A 68 4.92 -4.17 -7.65
C GLY A 68 4.28 -2.79 -7.69
N LEU A 69 3.68 -2.45 -8.83
CA LEU A 69 3.03 -1.15 -9.03
C LEU A 69 1.52 -1.26 -8.75
N PRO A 70 0.99 -0.65 -7.66
CA PRO A 70 -0.43 -0.75 -7.29
C PRO A 70 -1.31 0.21 -8.15
N VAL A 71 -1.20 0.09 -9.47
CA VAL A 71 -1.84 1.04 -10.42
C VAL A 71 -3.36 1.06 -10.33
N ASP A 72 -3.98 -0.05 -9.97
CA ASP A 72 -5.43 -0.16 -9.90
C ASP A 72 -5.98 -0.13 -8.46
N MET A 73 -5.14 0.15 -7.45
CA MET A 73 -5.57 0.27 -6.05
C MET A 73 -6.72 1.27 -5.86
N PRO A 74 -6.71 2.48 -6.46
CA PRO A 74 -7.82 3.41 -6.32
C PRO A 74 -9.17 2.87 -6.82
N LYS A 75 -9.14 2.06 -7.89
CA LYS A 75 -10.33 1.40 -8.42
C LYS A 75 -10.94 0.44 -7.41
N PHE A 76 -10.12 -0.45 -6.86
CA PHE A 76 -10.60 -1.48 -5.93
C PHE A 76 -11.13 -0.87 -4.62
N VAL A 77 -10.48 0.18 -4.12
CA VAL A 77 -10.96 0.91 -2.94
C VAL A 77 -12.29 1.60 -3.24
N ALA A 78 -12.40 2.32 -4.36
CA ALA A 78 -13.64 2.99 -4.74
C ALA A 78 -14.80 2.00 -4.96
N GLU A 79 -14.55 0.85 -5.58
CA GLU A 79 -15.56 -0.20 -5.78
C GLU A 79 -16.04 -0.78 -4.43
N ALA A 80 -15.13 -1.00 -3.48
CA ALA A 80 -15.49 -1.49 -2.16
C ALA A 80 -16.30 -0.45 -1.38
N GLU A 81 -15.83 0.81 -1.35
CA GLU A 81 -16.56 1.90 -0.69
C GLU A 81 -17.94 2.15 -1.30
N ALA A 82 -18.08 2.03 -2.63
CA ALA A 82 -19.38 2.15 -3.28
C ALA A 82 -20.36 1.04 -2.84
N LYS A 83 -19.91 -0.21 -2.78
CA LYS A 83 -20.75 -1.33 -2.28
C LYS A 83 -21.19 -1.11 -0.85
N LEU A 84 -20.32 -0.58 0.01
CA LEU A 84 -20.64 -0.27 1.39
C LEU A 84 -21.71 0.84 1.52
N ARG A 85 -21.70 1.84 0.63
CA ARG A 85 -22.68 2.93 0.63
C ARG A 85 -24.06 2.53 0.11
N PHE A 86 -24.13 1.56 -0.82
CA PHE A 86 -25.35 1.23 -1.54
C PHE A 86 -26.05 -0.05 -1.05
N GLY A 87 -25.63 -0.65 0.04
CA GLY A 87 -26.50 -1.58 0.72
C GLY A 87 -26.12 -3.05 0.80
N ASP A 88 -24.84 -3.43 0.73
CA ASP A 88 -24.44 -4.71 1.28
C ASP A 88 -24.16 -4.55 2.78
N VAL A 89 -25.16 -4.89 3.54
CA VAL A 89 -25.26 -4.97 4.99
C VAL A 89 -23.91 -4.89 5.72
N LEU A 90 -23.67 -3.73 6.32
CA LEU A 90 -22.72 -3.60 7.42
C LEU A 90 -23.48 -3.00 8.61
N GLU A 91 -23.09 -3.44 9.81
CA GLU A 91 -23.63 -2.93 11.06
C GLU A 91 -23.77 -1.41 11.02
N PRO A 92 -24.92 -0.85 11.34
CA PRO A 92 -25.12 0.60 11.39
C PRO A 92 -24.12 1.22 12.38
N GLY A 93 -23.27 2.09 11.93
CA GLY A 93 -22.31 2.83 12.77
C GLY A 93 -20.85 2.77 12.33
N ILE A 94 -20.41 1.80 11.54
CA ILE A 94 -19.00 1.65 11.13
C ILE A 94 -18.61 2.62 10.00
N TYR A 95 -19.56 3.12 9.21
CA TYR A 95 -19.28 3.80 7.95
C TYR A 95 -19.64 5.29 7.89
N GLU A 96 -19.89 5.93 8.99
CA GLU A 96 -20.34 7.32 8.87
C GLU A 96 -19.29 8.30 8.34
N LYS A 97 -18.01 7.98 8.18
CA LYS A 97 -17.13 9.11 7.82
C LYS A 97 -15.74 8.89 7.23
N ARG A 98 -15.15 7.73 7.09
CA ARG A 98 -13.75 7.69 6.66
C ARG A 98 -13.56 7.02 5.32
N ARG A 99 -13.06 7.79 4.34
CA ARG A 99 -12.48 7.25 3.12
C ARG A 99 -11.19 6.50 3.48
N THR A 100 -11.00 5.29 2.93
CA THR A 100 -9.75 4.56 3.07
C THR A 100 -8.61 5.31 2.38
N MET A 101 -7.53 5.61 3.08
CA MET A 101 -6.36 6.27 2.53
C MET A 101 -5.55 5.34 1.63
N LEU A 102 -4.94 5.90 0.59
CA LEU A 102 -4.15 5.19 -0.40
C LEU A 102 -2.68 5.55 -0.26
N ALA A 103 -1.84 4.57 0.03
CA ALA A 103 -0.41 4.77 0.26
C ALA A 103 0.43 3.78 -0.56
N PRO A 104 0.93 4.16 -1.73
CA PRO A 104 1.86 3.33 -2.49
C PRO A 104 3.25 3.36 -1.86
N ILE A 105 3.95 2.23 -1.94
CA ILE A 105 5.38 2.13 -1.65
C ILE A 105 6.14 2.34 -2.96
N VAL A 106 7.14 3.21 -2.93
CA VAL A 106 8.00 3.51 -4.07
C VAL A 106 9.47 3.45 -3.67
N SER A 107 10.33 3.05 -4.61
CA SER A 107 11.77 2.96 -4.40
C SER A 107 12.56 3.90 -5.31
N SER A 108 11.90 4.52 -6.30
CA SER A 108 12.53 5.35 -7.31
C SER A 108 11.63 6.47 -7.82
N ILE A 109 12.24 7.52 -8.37
CA ILE A 109 11.54 8.61 -9.09
C ILE A 109 10.62 8.02 -10.16
N LYS A 110 11.12 7.02 -10.89
CA LYS A 110 10.37 6.36 -11.96
C LYS A 110 9.10 5.69 -11.42
N SER A 111 9.18 4.93 -10.34
CA SER A 111 8.01 4.27 -9.74
C SER A 111 7.00 5.27 -9.21
N ALA A 112 7.45 6.33 -8.52
CA ALA A 112 6.59 7.41 -8.04
C ALA A 112 5.86 8.12 -9.20
N MET A 113 6.59 8.47 -10.26
CA MET A 113 6.04 9.11 -11.44
C MET A 113 4.99 8.22 -12.15
N VAL A 114 5.30 6.94 -12.32
CA VAL A 114 4.36 6.00 -12.99
C VAL A 114 3.08 5.87 -12.18
N ILE A 115 3.16 5.63 -10.88
CA ILE A 115 1.99 5.47 -10.03
C ILE A 115 1.15 6.75 -10.03
N CYS A 116 1.75 7.90 -9.75
CA CYS A 116 1.03 9.17 -9.69
C CYS A 116 0.35 9.52 -11.02
N ARG A 117 1.06 9.34 -12.15
CA ARG A 117 0.49 9.59 -13.49
C ARG A 117 -0.63 8.62 -13.84
N MET A 118 -0.51 7.34 -13.50
CA MET A 118 -1.54 6.36 -13.78
C MET A 118 -2.80 6.64 -12.97
N TRP A 119 -2.65 6.97 -11.68
CA TRP A 119 -3.77 7.32 -10.83
C TRP A 119 -4.45 8.61 -11.28
N ASP A 120 -3.67 9.63 -11.65
CA ASP A 120 -4.18 10.88 -12.21
C ASP A 120 -4.96 10.65 -13.51
N ARG A 121 -4.41 9.90 -14.44
CA ARG A 121 -5.03 9.67 -15.76
C ARG A 121 -6.29 8.82 -15.68
N LYS A 122 -6.22 7.69 -14.94
CA LYS A 122 -7.31 6.70 -14.89
C LYS A 122 -8.39 7.07 -13.88
N TYR A 123 -7.99 7.56 -12.71
CA TYR A 123 -8.88 7.67 -11.55
C TYR A 123 -9.06 9.10 -11.03
N LYS A 124 -8.39 10.08 -11.64
CA LYS A 124 -8.46 11.49 -11.22
C LYS A 124 -8.16 11.65 -9.74
N THR A 125 -7.16 10.94 -9.25
CA THR A 125 -6.74 10.95 -7.85
C THR A 125 -5.22 10.95 -7.72
N ALA A 126 -4.75 11.19 -6.50
CA ALA A 126 -3.34 11.09 -6.11
C ALA A 126 -3.24 10.39 -4.74
N PRO A 127 -2.06 9.84 -4.36
CA PRO A 127 -1.84 9.22 -3.05
C PRO A 127 -2.23 10.11 -1.89
N ASP A 128 -2.61 9.54 -0.77
CA ASP A 128 -2.81 10.28 0.48
C ASP A 128 -1.50 10.51 1.22
N PHE A 129 -0.59 9.57 1.12
CA PHE A 129 0.82 9.70 1.42
C PHE A 129 1.62 8.67 0.61
N VAL A 130 2.94 8.80 0.59
CA VAL A 130 3.83 7.89 -0.13
C VAL A 130 4.87 7.35 0.83
N VAL A 131 5.10 6.04 0.79
CA VAL A 131 6.17 5.37 1.56
C VAL A 131 7.36 5.17 0.63
N ILE A 132 8.56 5.59 1.06
CA ILE A 132 9.81 5.30 0.36
C ILE A 132 10.45 4.05 0.95
N GLU A 133 10.67 3.05 0.10
CA GLU A 133 11.47 1.89 0.44
C GLU A 133 12.91 2.10 0.03
N GLY A 134 13.81 2.09 1.01
CA GLY A 134 15.24 2.26 0.79
C GLY A 134 15.94 0.98 0.31
N PRO A 135 17.16 1.08 -0.23
CA PRO A 135 17.91 -0.08 -0.74
C PRO A 135 18.38 -1.06 0.33
N CYS A 136 18.32 -0.68 1.60
CA CYS A 136 18.63 -1.54 2.74
C CYS A 136 17.39 -2.17 3.38
N ALA A 137 16.21 -2.02 2.77
CA ALA A 137 14.98 -2.65 3.27
C ALA A 137 15.07 -4.18 3.11
N GLY A 138 14.41 -4.90 4.02
CA GLY A 138 14.30 -6.36 3.94
C GLY A 138 13.12 -6.82 3.09
N GLY A 139 13.16 -8.07 2.61
CA GLY A 139 12.06 -8.68 1.87
C GLY A 139 12.13 -8.47 0.36
N HIS A 140 11.00 -8.11 -0.25
CA HIS A 140 10.92 -7.87 -1.69
C HIS A 140 11.40 -6.46 -2.01
N LEU A 141 12.63 -6.31 -2.46
CA LEU A 141 13.21 -5.02 -2.81
C LEU A 141 12.70 -4.51 -4.16
N GLY A 142 12.40 -3.23 -4.23
CA GLY A 142 12.05 -2.51 -5.46
C GLY A 142 13.26 -2.06 -6.28
N PHE A 143 14.43 -2.72 -6.11
CA PHE A 143 15.69 -2.38 -6.76
C PHE A 143 16.25 -3.55 -7.55
N SER A 144 16.89 -3.26 -8.69
CA SER A 144 17.71 -4.24 -9.41
C SER A 144 19.06 -4.41 -8.70
N ARG A 145 19.78 -5.50 -9.04
CA ARG A 145 21.12 -5.76 -8.48
C ARG A 145 22.09 -4.64 -8.84
N GLU A 146 22.01 -4.09 -10.05
CA GLU A 146 22.83 -2.99 -10.53
C GLU A 146 22.58 -1.72 -9.71
N GLN A 147 21.32 -1.43 -9.40
CA GLN A 147 20.95 -0.30 -8.54
C GLN A 147 21.46 -0.48 -7.10
N LEU A 148 21.40 -1.69 -6.56
CA LEU A 148 21.93 -1.98 -5.23
C LEU A 148 23.45 -1.76 -5.19
N THR A 149 24.17 -2.19 -6.23
CA THR A 149 25.61 -1.93 -6.36
C THR A 149 25.91 -0.43 -6.48
N GLU A 150 25.14 0.31 -7.27
CA GLU A 150 25.28 1.76 -7.43
C GLU A 150 25.11 2.49 -6.09
N TYR A 151 24.12 2.09 -5.30
CA TYR A 151 23.87 2.66 -3.97
C TYR A 151 24.81 2.12 -2.88
N GLY A 152 25.71 1.17 -3.22
CA GLY A 152 26.60 0.54 -2.25
C GLY A 152 25.88 -0.36 -1.25
N ALA A 153 24.72 -0.87 -1.62
CA ALA A 153 23.90 -1.78 -0.82
C ALA A 153 24.06 -3.26 -1.28
N ASP A 154 25.15 -3.58 -1.98
CA ASP A 154 25.45 -4.93 -2.44
C ASP A 154 25.79 -5.84 -1.25
N THR A 155 25.10 -6.98 -1.17
CA THR A 155 25.12 -7.88 0.00
C THR A 155 26.30 -8.83 0.05
N ASP A 156 27.13 -8.87 -0.97
CA ASP A 156 28.26 -9.80 -1.04
C ASP A 156 29.50 -9.32 -0.25
N SER A 157 29.47 -8.13 0.32
CA SER A 157 30.55 -7.59 1.17
C SER A 157 30.12 -7.48 2.63
N VAL A 158 30.97 -7.96 3.53
CA VAL A 158 30.77 -7.88 4.99
C VAL A 158 30.77 -6.42 5.52
N SER A 159 31.17 -5.46 4.68
CA SER A 159 31.11 -4.02 4.96
C SER A 159 30.34 -3.31 3.85
N VAL A 160 29.05 -3.20 4.02
CA VAL A 160 28.20 -2.38 3.14
C VAL A 160 28.48 -0.91 3.43
N THR A 161 29.27 -0.28 2.56
CA THR A 161 29.39 1.18 2.56
C THR A 161 28.24 1.75 1.76
N TYR A 162 27.08 1.90 2.41
CA TYR A 162 25.92 2.52 1.81
C TYR A 162 26.26 3.96 1.39
N LYS A 163 26.13 4.23 0.08
CA LYS A 163 26.34 5.59 -0.47
C LYS A 163 25.06 6.40 -0.28
N GLN A 164 24.82 6.78 0.95
CA GLN A 164 23.62 7.53 1.34
C GLN A 164 23.37 8.75 0.46
N SER A 165 24.42 9.49 0.10
CA SER A 165 24.32 10.69 -0.73
C SER A 165 23.71 10.42 -2.13
N VAL A 166 24.00 9.27 -2.72
CA VAL A 166 23.48 8.91 -4.06
C VAL A 166 21.98 8.62 -3.96
N TYR A 167 21.55 7.87 -2.94
CA TYR A 167 20.13 7.57 -2.76
C TYR A 167 19.33 8.79 -2.25
N GLU A 168 19.95 9.73 -1.56
CA GLU A 168 19.32 11.00 -1.18
C GLU A 168 18.85 11.82 -2.39
N GLU A 169 19.57 11.78 -3.52
CA GLU A 169 19.13 12.43 -4.75
C GLU A 169 17.85 11.80 -5.29
N GLU A 170 17.76 10.46 -5.25
CA GLU A 170 16.55 9.72 -5.61
C GLU A 170 15.38 10.12 -4.71
N ILE A 171 15.60 10.16 -3.39
CA ILE A 171 14.59 10.60 -2.40
C ILE A 171 14.10 12.02 -2.72
N ARG A 172 15.01 12.96 -2.98
CA ARG A 172 14.66 14.36 -3.35
C ARG A 172 13.83 14.41 -4.63
N GLY A 173 14.16 13.58 -5.62
CA GLY A 173 13.41 13.45 -6.86
C GLY A 173 12.02 12.87 -6.66
N ILE A 174 11.88 11.86 -5.79
CA ILE A 174 10.57 11.30 -5.39
C ILE A 174 9.73 12.40 -4.74
N ILE A 175 10.27 13.10 -3.74
CA ILE A 175 9.57 14.19 -3.04
C ILE A 175 9.10 15.26 -4.02
N LYS A 176 9.98 15.69 -4.96
CA LYS A 176 9.62 16.66 -6.00
C LYS A 176 8.46 16.16 -6.87
N THR A 177 8.55 14.93 -7.33
CA THR A 177 7.49 14.29 -8.13
C THR A 177 6.15 14.27 -7.38
N VAL A 178 6.16 13.83 -6.12
CA VAL A 178 4.94 13.78 -5.30
C VAL A 178 4.37 15.18 -5.07
N LYS A 179 5.23 16.19 -4.88
CA LYS A 179 4.81 17.58 -4.72
C LYS A 179 4.07 18.14 -5.94
N GLU A 180 4.47 17.79 -7.16
CA GLU A 180 3.77 18.21 -8.39
C GLU A 180 2.29 17.74 -8.37
N PHE A 181 2.02 16.53 -7.89
CA PHE A 181 0.66 16.01 -7.77
C PHE A 181 -0.07 16.57 -6.53
N ALA A 182 0.65 16.83 -5.44
CA ALA A 182 0.10 17.52 -4.27
C ALA A 182 -0.43 18.91 -4.67
N ASP A 183 0.33 19.68 -5.41
CA ASP A 183 -0.03 21.00 -5.91
C ASP A 183 -1.22 20.91 -6.90
N LYS A 184 -1.18 19.95 -7.84
CA LYS A 184 -2.27 19.72 -8.79
C LYS A 184 -3.59 19.41 -8.10
N TYR A 185 -3.57 18.57 -7.08
CA TYR A 185 -4.77 18.14 -6.35
C TYR A 185 -5.09 19.03 -5.14
N LYS A 186 -4.31 20.08 -4.92
CA LYS A 186 -4.46 21.02 -3.79
C LYS A 186 -4.59 20.30 -2.44
N LYS A 187 -3.78 19.27 -2.25
CA LYS A 187 -3.75 18.47 -1.01
C LYS A 187 -2.32 18.24 -0.54
N LYS A 188 -2.16 18.08 0.78
CA LYS A 188 -0.88 17.64 1.35
C LYS A 188 -0.72 16.14 1.09
N ILE A 189 0.43 15.73 0.53
CA ILE A 189 0.81 14.33 0.34
C ILE A 189 2.14 14.12 1.08
N PRO A 190 2.11 13.67 2.33
CA PRO A 190 3.32 13.33 3.08
C PRO A 190 4.14 12.25 2.36
N VAL A 191 5.45 12.30 2.53
CA VAL A 191 6.40 11.27 2.10
C VAL A 191 7.09 10.77 3.36
N ILE A 192 7.11 9.46 3.58
CA ILE A 192 7.57 8.78 4.79
C ILE A 192 8.70 7.81 4.42
#